data_5f5fb637b49d34153b527a27a320637c
#
_entry.id   5f5fb637b49d34153b527a27a320637c
#
_cell.length_a   1.000
_cell.length_b   1.000
_cell.length_c   1.000
_cell.angle_alpha   90.00
_cell.angle_beta   90.00
_cell.angle_gamma   90.00
#
_symmetry.space_group_name_H-M   'P 1'
#
loop_
_entity.id
_entity.type
_entity.pdbx_description
1 polymer ?
#
loop_
_entity_poly.entity_id
_entity_poly.type
_entity_poly.pdbx_seq_one_letter_code
_entity_poly.pdbx_strand_id
1 'polypeptide(L)'
;NILKIKRFISNDLKGWPKTDANYILYIELVLMLLFLNMNATDLYLQSSSYSDYYQSYGYFPVSQFLSPIYSSFSDLTVLYVERISWWSHIIGILFFLNYLYYSKHLHILLAFPNTYFSNLESIGKMDNLSSVYNEVKTMLDPNNDPYAVSNSNLPIEKFGASDVFDLN
;
A
#
# COMPACT_ATOMS: atom_id res chain seq x y z
N ASN A 1 -18.15 5.58 -8.78
CA ASN A 1 -19.23 6.56 -8.57
C ASN A 1 -20.18 6.19 -7.42
N ILE A 2 -20.54 4.93 -7.20
CA ILE A 2 -21.38 4.50 -6.06
C ILE A 2 -20.71 4.84 -4.72
N LEU A 3 -19.41 4.64 -4.57
CA LEU A 3 -18.64 5.01 -3.38
C LEU A 3 -18.63 6.53 -3.14
N LYS A 4 -18.59 7.32 -4.20
CA LYS A 4 -18.64 8.79 -4.10
C LYS A 4 -20.01 9.27 -3.61
N ILE A 5 -21.08 8.67 -4.11
CA ILE A 5 -22.47 8.95 -3.69
C ILE A 5 -22.67 8.54 -2.22
N LYS A 6 -22.19 7.36 -1.84
CA LYS A 6 -22.29 6.88 -0.45
C LYS A 6 -21.51 7.76 0.52
N ARG A 7 -20.32 8.27 0.13
CA ARG A 7 -19.52 9.23 0.90
C ARG A 7 -20.17 10.61 1.01
N PHE A 8 -20.97 11.01 0.03
CA PHE A 8 -21.67 12.28 0.06
C PHE A 8 -22.86 12.25 1.05
N ILE A 9 -23.51 11.11 1.17
CA ILE A 9 -24.69 10.92 2.02
C ILE A 9 -24.31 10.61 3.48
N SER A 10 -23.19 9.92 3.73
CA SER A 10 -22.78 9.55 5.09
C SER A 10 -22.04 10.70 5.80
N ASN A 11 -22.62 11.11 6.92
CA ASN A 11 -22.08 12.17 7.78
C ASN A 11 -20.84 11.72 8.59
N ASP A 12 -20.63 10.41 8.73
CA ASP A 12 -19.59 9.82 9.58
C ASP A 12 -18.19 9.90 8.98
N LEU A 13 -18.08 10.27 7.70
CA LEU A 13 -16.82 10.35 6.95
C LEU A 13 -16.41 11.81 6.68
N LYS A 14 -16.67 12.71 7.61
CA LYS A 14 -16.24 14.11 7.50
C LYS A 14 -14.78 14.27 7.93
N GLY A 15 -13.98 14.99 7.13
CA GLY A 15 -12.63 15.40 7.49
C GLY A 15 -11.53 14.93 6.52
N TRP A 16 -10.29 15.04 6.94
CA TRP A 16 -9.08 14.74 6.17
C TRP A 16 -9.06 13.35 5.50
N PRO A 17 -9.53 12.25 6.14
CA PRO A 17 -9.56 10.92 5.50
C PRO A 17 -10.41 10.84 4.24
N LYS A 18 -11.49 11.64 4.17
CA LYS A 18 -12.36 11.72 2.99
C LYS A 18 -11.68 12.45 1.85
N THR A 19 -10.97 13.51 2.18
CA THR A 19 -10.25 14.35 1.21
C THR A 19 -9.10 13.56 0.58
N ASP A 20 -8.31 12.86 1.40
CA ASP A 20 -7.23 11.99 0.94
C ASP A 20 -7.71 10.90 -0.03
N ALA A 21 -8.77 10.18 0.33
CA ALA A 21 -9.35 9.16 -0.54
C ALA A 21 -9.91 9.73 -1.86
N ASN A 22 -10.39 10.96 -1.86
CA ASN A 22 -10.83 11.61 -3.09
C ASN A 22 -9.64 12.00 -3.99
N TYR A 23 -8.54 12.49 -3.43
CA TYR A 23 -7.33 12.79 -4.20
C TYR A 23 -6.77 11.54 -4.87
N ILE A 24 -6.68 10.43 -4.16
CA ILE A 24 -6.25 9.16 -4.73
C ILE A 24 -7.14 8.75 -5.90
N LEU A 25 -8.47 8.80 -5.72
CA LEU A 25 -9.42 8.46 -6.78
C LEU A 25 -9.27 9.37 -8.02
N TYR A 26 -9.03 10.68 -7.81
CA TYR A 26 -8.81 11.59 -8.93
C TYR A 26 -7.50 11.33 -9.66
N ILE A 27 -6.43 11.06 -8.93
CA ILE A 27 -5.12 10.73 -9.53
C ILE A 27 -5.24 9.43 -10.34
N GLU A 28 -5.86 8.38 -9.79
CA GLU A 28 -6.10 7.13 -10.51
C GLU A 28 -6.94 7.34 -11.78
N LEU A 29 -8.01 8.15 -11.69
CA LEU A 29 -8.83 8.45 -12.86
C LEU A 29 -8.02 9.16 -13.95
N VAL A 30 -7.20 10.15 -13.59
CA VAL A 30 -6.34 10.87 -14.52
C VAL A 30 -5.32 9.92 -15.16
N LEU A 31 -4.67 9.06 -14.38
CA LEU A 31 -3.73 8.07 -14.88
C LEU A 31 -4.39 7.10 -15.87
N MET A 32 -5.60 6.63 -15.57
CA MET A 32 -6.36 5.78 -16.49
C MET A 32 -6.73 6.51 -17.78
N LEU A 33 -7.13 7.77 -17.70
CA LEU A 33 -7.42 8.57 -18.90
C LEU A 33 -6.18 8.79 -19.77
N LEU A 34 -5.03 9.08 -19.15
CA LEU A 34 -3.76 9.21 -19.88
C LEU A 34 -3.37 7.90 -20.56
N PHE A 35 -3.54 6.76 -19.89
CA PHE A 35 -3.28 5.45 -20.45
C PHE A 35 -4.20 5.13 -21.66
N LEU A 36 -5.49 5.38 -21.51
CA LEU A 36 -6.46 5.19 -22.60
C LEU A 36 -6.17 6.12 -23.78
N ASN A 37 -5.80 7.36 -23.50
CA ASN A 37 -5.42 8.34 -24.52
C ASN A 37 -4.18 7.91 -25.29
N MET A 38 -3.14 7.45 -24.60
CA MET A 38 -1.93 6.91 -25.20
C MET A 38 -2.25 5.75 -26.15
N ASN A 39 -3.02 4.76 -25.68
CA ASN A 39 -3.40 3.60 -26.50
C ASN A 39 -4.28 3.99 -27.70
N ALA A 40 -5.15 4.99 -27.55
CA ALA A 40 -6.01 5.44 -28.66
C ALA A 40 -5.21 6.17 -29.75
N THR A 41 -4.25 6.99 -29.36
CA THR A 41 -3.35 7.70 -30.30
C THR A 41 -2.40 6.71 -30.98
N ASP A 42 -1.89 5.71 -30.27
CA ASP A 42 -1.05 4.66 -30.81
C ASP A 42 -1.83 3.83 -31.87
N LEU A 43 -3.07 3.41 -31.58
CA LEU A 43 -3.95 2.74 -32.55
C LEU A 43 -4.19 3.56 -33.81
N TYR A 44 -4.38 4.87 -33.66
CA TYR A 44 -4.55 5.76 -34.81
C TYR A 44 -3.28 5.81 -35.66
N LEU A 45 -2.10 5.98 -35.05
CA LEU A 45 -0.80 6.01 -35.76
C LEU A 45 -0.47 4.68 -36.44
N GLN A 46 -0.88 3.55 -35.86
CA GLN A 46 -0.79 2.22 -36.47
C GLN A 46 -1.69 2.14 -37.72
N SER A 47 -2.91 2.68 -37.67
CA SER A 47 -3.84 2.64 -38.80
C SER A 47 -3.43 3.58 -39.93
N SER A 48 -2.76 4.70 -39.63
CA SER A 48 -2.25 5.65 -40.62
C SER A 48 -0.92 5.22 -41.24
N SER A 49 -0.30 4.13 -40.73
CA SER A 49 1.02 3.67 -41.19
C SER A 49 2.08 4.76 -41.19
N TYR A 50 2.02 5.65 -40.19
CA TYR A 50 2.86 6.84 -40.09
C TYR A 50 4.37 6.51 -40.08
N SER A 51 4.74 5.35 -39.52
CA SER A 51 6.13 4.87 -39.45
C SER A 51 6.17 3.36 -39.26
N ASP A 52 7.24 2.70 -39.74
CA ASP A 52 7.51 1.27 -39.50
C ASP A 52 7.61 0.90 -38.00
N TYR A 53 7.79 1.91 -37.16
CA TYR A 53 7.79 1.73 -35.70
C TYR A 53 6.42 1.35 -35.15
N TYR A 54 5.33 1.84 -35.75
CA TYR A 54 3.95 1.57 -35.30
C TYR A 54 3.40 0.32 -35.95
N GLN A 55 3.77 -0.84 -35.39
CA GLN A 55 3.26 -2.13 -35.84
C GLN A 55 2.06 -2.57 -34.97
N SER A 56 1.14 -3.31 -35.55
CA SER A 56 -0.01 -3.81 -34.82
C SER A 56 0.37 -4.93 -33.86
N TYR A 57 0.36 -4.66 -32.57
CA TYR A 57 0.74 -5.60 -31.51
C TYR A 57 -0.45 -6.20 -30.75
N GLY A 58 -1.69 -5.78 -31.01
CA GLY A 58 -2.83 -6.32 -30.30
C GLY A 58 -4.15 -5.60 -30.54
N TYR A 59 -5.18 -6.10 -29.87
CA TYR A 59 -6.53 -5.57 -29.91
C TYR A 59 -6.85 -4.84 -28.62
N PHE A 60 -7.17 -3.56 -28.69
CA PHE A 60 -7.52 -2.71 -27.56
C PHE A 60 -8.99 -2.27 -27.65
N PRO A 61 -9.93 -3.04 -27.07
CA PRO A 61 -11.35 -2.86 -27.32
C PRO A 61 -11.88 -1.50 -26.83
N VAL A 62 -11.35 -0.98 -25.71
CA VAL A 62 -11.80 0.31 -25.16
C VAL A 62 -11.19 1.49 -25.90
N SER A 63 -9.89 1.44 -26.16
CA SER A 63 -9.16 2.53 -26.83
C SER A 63 -9.58 2.69 -28.31
N GLN A 64 -10.09 1.63 -28.93
CA GLN A 64 -10.62 1.65 -30.29
C GLN A 64 -11.80 2.62 -30.44
N PHE A 65 -12.62 2.81 -29.40
CA PHE A 65 -13.72 3.78 -29.45
C PHE A 65 -13.23 5.24 -29.40
N LEU A 66 -12.03 5.48 -28.87
CA LEU A 66 -11.44 6.82 -28.81
C LEU A 66 -10.60 7.16 -30.06
N SER A 67 -10.07 6.15 -30.74
CA SER A 67 -9.23 6.34 -31.92
C SER A 67 -9.85 7.24 -32.99
N PRO A 68 -11.17 7.17 -33.34
CA PRO A 68 -11.78 8.03 -34.35
C PRO A 68 -11.75 9.54 -34.01
N ILE A 69 -11.61 9.89 -32.75
CA ILE A 69 -11.51 11.30 -32.31
C ILE A 69 -10.27 11.96 -32.91
N TYR A 70 -9.22 11.19 -33.12
CA TYR A 70 -7.94 11.67 -33.64
C TYR A 70 -7.87 11.78 -35.16
N SER A 71 -8.87 11.25 -35.89
CA SER A 71 -8.94 11.30 -37.36
C SER A 71 -9.00 12.73 -37.93
N SER A 72 -9.40 13.70 -37.13
CA SER A 72 -9.47 15.11 -37.51
C SER A 72 -8.16 15.88 -37.32
N PHE A 73 -7.17 15.27 -36.69
CA PHE A 73 -5.88 15.90 -36.38
C PHE A 73 -4.80 15.43 -37.36
N SER A 74 -3.76 16.24 -37.52
CA SER A 74 -2.59 15.80 -38.29
C SER A 74 -1.78 14.75 -37.54
N ASP A 75 -1.15 13.82 -38.25
CA ASP A 75 -0.34 12.73 -37.69
C ASP A 75 0.75 13.22 -36.73
N LEU A 76 1.38 14.36 -37.07
CA LEU A 76 2.36 15.00 -36.19
C LEU A 76 1.75 15.44 -34.85
N THR A 77 0.55 15.99 -34.87
CA THR A 77 -0.14 16.39 -33.64
C THR A 77 -0.47 15.18 -32.78
N VAL A 78 -0.96 14.11 -33.39
CA VAL A 78 -1.28 12.87 -32.69
C VAL A 78 -0.02 12.24 -32.08
N LEU A 79 1.11 12.27 -32.79
CA LEU A 79 2.41 11.83 -32.27
C LEU A 79 2.83 12.60 -31.01
N TYR A 80 2.70 13.93 -31.03
CA TYR A 80 3.00 14.73 -29.83
C TYR A 80 2.06 14.42 -28.67
N VAL A 81 0.76 14.24 -28.93
CA VAL A 81 -0.21 13.85 -27.91
C VAL A 81 0.13 12.49 -27.31
N GLU A 82 0.51 11.51 -28.14
CA GLU A 82 0.95 10.19 -27.67
C GLU A 82 2.16 10.32 -26.75
N ARG A 83 3.21 11.03 -27.17
CA ARG A 83 4.44 11.21 -26.38
C ARG A 83 4.20 11.95 -25.06
N ILE A 84 3.41 13.01 -25.10
CA ILE A 84 3.03 13.78 -23.90
C ILE A 84 2.23 12.89 -22.93
N SER A 85 1.27 12.13 -23.44
CA SER A 85 0.46 11.22 -22.62
C SER A 85 1.31 10.12 -21.97
N TRP A 86 2.26 9.58 -22.72
CA TRP A 86 3.19 8.56 -22.23
C TRP A 86 4.07 9.10 -21.08
N TRP A 87 4.73 10.24 -21.30
CA TRP A 87 5.56 10.86 -20.27
C TRP A 87 4.76 11.30 -19.06
N SER A 88 3.58 11.90 -19.30
CA SER A 88 2.68 12.33 -18.21
C SER A 88 2.17 11.16 -17.38
N HIS A 89 1.91 10.01 -18.01
CA HIS A 89 1.50 8.80 -17.31
C HIS A 89 2.63 8.27 -16.41
N ILE A 90 3.86 8.19 -16.89
CA ILE A 90 5.02 7.75 -16.09
C ILE A 90 5.28 8.70 -14.92
N ILE A 91 5.34 10.00 -15.19
CA ILE A 91 5.56 11.01 -14.14
C ILE A 91 4.41 10.96 -13.13
N GLY A 92 3.18 10.79 -13.61
CA GLY A 92 2.00 10.67 -12.77
C GLY A 92 2.04 9.43 -11.86
N ILE A 93 2.52 8.28 -12.34
CA ILE A 93 2.73 7.08 -11.51
C ILE A 93 3.78 7.35 -10.43
N LEU A 94 4.91 7.97 -10.78
CA LEU A 94 5.96 8.29 -9.80
C LEU A 94 5.46 9.26 -8.74
N PHE A 95 4.69 10.27 -9.16
CA PHE A 95 4.03 11.20 -8.23
C PHE A 95 3.03 10.47 -7.33
N PHE A 96 2.21 9.58 -7.88
CA PHE A 96 1.25 8.79 -7.12
C PHE A 96 1.91 7.89 -6.09
N LEU A 97 3.00 7.20 -6.44
CA LEU A 97 3.76 6.37 -5.51
C LEU A 97 4.34 7.20 -4.36
N ASN A 98 4.85 8.39 -4.68
CA ASN A 98 5.36 9.31 -3.66
C ASN A 98 4.25 9.83 -2.73
N TYR A 99 3.09 10.16 -3.31
CA TYR A 99 1.91 10.58 -2.55
C TYR A 99 1.38 9.46 -1.65
N LEU A 100 1.40 8.21 -2.13
CA LEU A 100 0.92 7.03 -1.39
C LEU A 100 1.67 6.83 -0.06
N TYR A 101 2.96 7.21 -0.01
CA TYR A 101 3.76 7.14 1.20
C TYR A 101 3.19 8.01 2.34
N TYR A 102 2.64 9.19 2.01
CA TYR A 102 2.02 10.09 2.99
C TYR A 102 0.54 9.82 3.23
N SER A 103 -0.06 8.98 2.42
CA SER A 103 -1.47 8.64 2.47
C SER A 103 -1.75 7.52 3.48
N LYS A 104 -2.99 7.47 3.97
CA LYS A 104 -3.50 6.34 4.76
C LYS A 104 -3.44 5.00 4.03
N HIS A 105 -3.33 5.01 2.70
CA HIS A 105 -3.29 3.79 1.89
C HIS A 105 -1.96 3.03 1.97
N LEU A 106 -0.93 3.62 2.60
CA LEU A 106 0.34 2.94 2.83
C LEU A 106 0.16 1.61 3.59
N HIS A 107 -0.81 1.54 4.51
CA HIS A 107 -1.10 0.30 5.25
C HIS A 107 -1.50 -0.87 4.35
N ILE A 108 -2.12 -0.61 3.20
CA ILE A 108 -2.50 -1.66 2.23
C ILE A 108 -1.23 -2.26 1.62
N LEU A 109 -0.27 -1.42 1.25
CA LEU A 109 1.02 -1.85 0.73
C LEU A 109 1.83 -2.61 1.80
N LEU A 110 1.82 -2.12 3.04
CA LEU A 110 2.50 -2.73 4.16
C LEU A 110 1.80 -3.99 4.70
N ALA A 111 0.54 -4.23 4.34
CA ALA A 111 -0.19 -5.42 4.76
C ALA A 111 0.52 -6.71 4.31
N PHE A 112 1.09 -6.75 3.10
CA PHE A 112 1.80 -7.93 2.59
C PHE A 112 3.02 -8.29 3.44
N PRO A 113 4.01 -7.41 3.66
CA PRO A 113 5.14 -7.74 4.51
C PRO A 113 4.72 -7.97 5.97
N ASN A 114 3.77 -7.21 6.49
CA ASN A 114 3.29 -7.38 7.87
C ASN A 114 2.62 -8.74 8.08
N THR A 115 1.85 -9.22 7.11
CA THR A 115 1.25 -10.56 7.16
C THR A 115 2.32 -11.65 7.04
N TYR A 116 3.31 -11.45 6.19
CA TYR A 116 4.41 -12.39 6.02
C TYR A 116 5.26 -12.55 7.29
N PHE A 117 5.56 -11.45 7.98
CA PHE A 117 6.32 -11.44 9.23
C PHE A 117 5.45 -11.54 10.48
N SER A 118 4.15 -11.76 10.35
CA SER A 118 3.26 -11.89 11.50
C SER A 118 3.62 -13.13 12.34
N ASN A 119 3.53 -12.98 13.65
CA ASN A 119 3.70 -14.11 14.55
C ASN A 119 2.50 -15.06 14.40
N LEU A 120 2.80 -16.33 14.06
CA LEU A 120 1.80 -17.38 13.86
C LEU A 120 1.50 -18.15 15.17
N GLU A 121 2.12 -17.78 16.29
CA GLU A 121 1.80 -18.39 17.57
C GLU A 121 0.39 -18.00 18.01
N SER A 122 -0.27 -18.93 18.72
CA SER A 122 -1.65 -18.70 19.17
C SER A 122 -1.72 -17.47 20.09
N ILE A 123 -2.68 -16.58 19.80
CA ILE A 123 -2.97 -15.42 20.64
C ILE A 123 -3.40 -15.95 22.03
N GLY A 124 -2.63 -15.64 23.05
CA GLY A 124 -2.90 -16.12 24.43
C GLY A 124 -1.90 -17.17 24.94
N LYS A 125 -0.94 -17.61 24.13
CA LYS A 125 0.22 -18.33 24.64
C LYS A 125 1.10 -17.32 25.35
N MET A 126 0.92 -17.21 26.65
CA MET A 126 1.87 -16.50 27.52
C MET A 126 3.06 -17.38 27.74
N ASP A 127 4.25 -16.90 27.40
CA ASP A 127 5.49 -17.54 27.82
C ASP A 127 5.59 -17.48 29.35
N ASN A 128 5.67 -18.64 29.95
CA ASN A 128 5.75 -18.73 31.40
C ASN A 128 7.12 -18.18 31.83
N LEU A 129 7.13 -17.04 32.51
CA LEU A 129 8.34 -16.49 33.09
C LEU A 129 8.90 -17.51 34.09
N SER A 130 9.96 -18.20 33.69
CA SER A 130 10.54 -19.28 34.47
C SER A 130 10.95 -18.86 35.89
N SER A 131 11.34 -17.60 36.07
CA SER A 131 11.64 -16.99 37.35
C SER A 131 10.40 -16.89 38.26
N VAL A 132 9.29 -16.36 37.73
CA VAL A 132 8.03 -16.23 38.46
C VAL A 132 7.44 -17.60 38.75
N TYR A 133 7.51 -18.54 37.81
CA TYR A 133 7.07 -19.93 38.03
C TYR A 133 7.84 -20.61 39.17
N ASN A 134 9.16 -20.47 39.19
CA ASN A 134 10.00 -21.05 40.24
C ASN A 134 9.74 -20.40 41.59
N GLU A 135 9.55 -19.08 41.64
CA GLU A 135 9.24 -18.36 42.86
C GLU A 135 7.87 -18.78 43.43
N VAL A 136 6.82 -18.83 42.59
CA VAL A 136 5.51 -19.31 43.00
C VAL A 136 5.55 -20.79 43.45
N LYS A 137 6.30 -21.64 42.75
CA LYS A 137 6.48 -23.04 43.13
C LYS A 137 7.14 -23.16 44.48
N THR A 138 8.16 -22.36 44.76
CA THR A 138 8.84 -22.32 46.06
C THR A 138 7.94 -21.83 47.17
N MET A 139 7.07 -20.86 46.91
CA MET A 139 6.09 -20.37 47.87
C MET A 139 4.98 -21.38 48.19
N LEU A 140 4.66 -22.24 47.25
CA LEU A 140 3.62 -23.27 47.40
C LEU A 140 4.13 -24.56 48.03
N ASP A 141 5.44 -24.78 48.11
CA ASP A 141 6.03 -25.94 48.71
C ASP A 141 6.32 -25.68 50.20
N PRO A 142 5.57 -26.33 51.14
CA PRO A 142 5.68 -26.06 52.57
C PRO A 142 7.02 -26.47 53.20
N ASN A 143 7.84 -27.21 52.47
CA ASN A 143 9.17 -27.64 52.94
C ASN A 143 10.33 -26.78 52.46
N ASN A 144 10.08 -25.80 51.60
CA ASN A 144 11.10 -24.90 51.10
C ASN A 144 11.06 -23.54 51.84
N ASP A 145 12.23 -23.10 52.29
CA ASP A 145 12.39 -21.77 52.88
C ASP A 145 12.20 -20.69 51.78
N PRO A 146 11.21 -19.82 51.91
CA PRO A 146 10.98 -18.76 50.93
C PRO A 146 12.16 -17.81 50.71
N TYR A 147 13.07 -17.73 51.66
CA TYR A 147 14.26 -16.89 51.62
C TYR A 147 15.49 -17.58 51.00
N ALA A 148 15.47 -18.89 50.83
CA ALA A 148 16.58 -19.64 50.19
C ALA A 148 16.75 -19.32 48.70
N VAL A 149 15.72 -18.82 48.05
CA VAL A 149 15.70 -18.48 46.61
C VAL A 149 16.50 -17.21 46.28
N SER A 150 16.69 -16.33 47.23
CA SER A 150 17.42 -15.08 47.02
C SER A 150 18.91 -15.25 46.68
N ASN A 151 19.46 -16.45 46.89
CA ASN A 151 20.87 -16.77 46.62
C ASN A 151 21.09 -17.68 45.40
N SER A 152 20.04 -18.15 44.76
CA SER A 152 20.21 -18.82 43.47
C SER A 152 20.50 -17.76 42.39
N ASN A 153 21.65 -17.86 41.76
CA ASN A 153 22.08 -17.07 40.60
C ASN A 153 21.13 -17.32 39.42
N LEU A 154 19.87 -16.94 39.57
CA LEU A 154 18.97 -16.79 38.44
C LEU A 154 19.50 -15.61 37.63
N PRO A 155 19.84 -15.80 36.36
CA PRO A 155 20.34 -14.71 35.54
C PRO A 155 19.24 -13.67 35.43
N ILE A 156 19.35 -12.61 36.22
CA ILE A 156 18.56 -11.37 36.15
C ILE A 156 18.69 -10.74 34.74
N GLU A 157 19.71 -11.16 34.01
CA GLU A 157 19.96 -10.78 32.63
C GLU A 157 18.84 -11.12 31.61
N LYS A 158 17.92 -12.01 31.96
CA LYS A 158 16.77 -12.31 31.05
C LYS A 158 15.51 -11.54 31.37
N PHE A 159 15.43 -10.85 32.47
CA PHE A 159 14.58 -9.71 32.59
C PHE A 159 15.38 -8.54 32.06
N GLY A 160 15.09 -8.13 30.82
CA GLY A 160 15.70 -6.95 30.29
C GLY A 160 15.47 -5.80 31.25
N ALA A 161 16.43 -5.60 32.14
CA ALA A 161 16.52 -4.32 32.85
C ALA A 161 16.61 -3.15 31.85
N SER A 162 17.05 -3.43 30.61
CA SER A 162 16.92 -2.58 29.45
C SER A 162 15.46 -2.31 29.08
N ASP A 163 14.57 -3.29 29.15
CA ASP A 163 13.19 -3.15 28.69
C ASP A 163 12.30 -2.39 29.67
N VAL A 164 12.73 -2.26 30.93
CA VAL A 164 11.99 -1.52 31.97
C VAL A 164 12.42 -0.04 32.06
N PHE A 165 13.63 0.27 31.60
CA PHE A 165 14.18 1.64 31.67
C PHE A 165 14.11 2.42 30.35
N ASP A 166 13.74 1.80 29.23
CA ASP A 166 13.53 2.47 27.95
C ASP A 166 12.09 3.06 27.78
N LEU A 167 11.38 3.24 28.88
CA LEU A 167 10.08 3.95 28.93
C LEU A 167 10.23 5.42 29.33
N ASN A 168 11.35 6.06 29.04
CA ASN A 168 11.51 7.53 29.16
C ASN A 168 11.65 8.18 27.78
#